data_a6fd21caac09a31c062e3b6222015544
#
_entry.id   a6fd21caac09a31c062e3b6222015544
#
_cell.length_a   1.000
_cell.length_b   1.000
_cell.length_c   1.000
_cell.angle_alpha   90.00
_cell.angle_beta   90.00
_cell.angle_gamma   90.00
#
_symmetry.space_group_name_H-M   'P 1'
#
loop_
_entity.id
_entity.type
_entity.pdbx_description
1 polymer ?
#
loop_
_entity_poly.entity_id
_entity_poly.type
_entity_poly.pdbx_seq_one_letter_code
_entity_poly.pdbx_strand_id
1 'polypeptide(L)' 'MERIVIEVSPNVARAWRVASENKRKQLGNEVSIRIGKELLKGSTEEYLAFIDQLQHTMKERGLTQEILNEILSED' A
#
# COMPACT_ATOMS: atom_id res chain seq x y z
N MET A 1 -4.01 -13.34 -4.92
CA MET A 1 -3.99 -12.04 -4.25
C MET A 1 -5.02 -12.02 -3.14
N GLU A 2 -4.62 -11.63 -1.97
CA GLU A 2 -5.51 -11.65 -0.82
C GLU A 2 -6.27 -10.34 -0.66
N ARG A 3 -7.43 -10.41 -0.05
CA ARG A 3 -8.26 -9.24 0.21
C ARG A 3 -8.57 -9.13 1.68
N ILE A 4 -8.58 -7.90 2.17
CA ILE A 4 -9.07 -7.60 3.52
C ILE A 4 -10.15 -6.53 3.41
N VAL A 5 -10.99 -6.45 4.43
CA VAL A 5 -12.06 -5.45 4.46
C VAL A 5 -11.75 -4.46 5.58
N ILE A 6 -11.82 -3.18 5.25
CA ILE A 6 -11.58 -2.10 6.21
C ILE A 6 -12.81 -1.20 6.22
N GLU A 7 -13.30 -0.90 7.41
CA GLU A 7 -14.41 0.04 7.55
C GLU A 7 -13.89 1.47 7.45
N VAL A 8 -14.59 2.28 6.67
CA VAL A 8 -14.23 3.69 6.50
C VAL A 8 -15.48 4.55 6.66
N SER A 9 -15.29 5.84 6.88
CA SER A 9 -16.42 6.76 6.99
C SER A 9 -17.17 6.85 5.64
N PRO A 10 -18.46 7.21 5.66
CA PRO A 10 -19.22 7.33 4.42
C PRO A 10 -18.62 8.30 3.41
N ASN A 11 -18.00 9.37 3.89
CA ASN A 11 -17.36 10.35 3.03
C ASN A 11 -16.18 9.75 2.27
N VAL A 12 -15.37 8.94 2.97
CA VAL A 12 -14.22 8.27 2.36
C VAL A 12 -14.68 7.23 1.35
N ALA A 13 -15.71 6.46 1.70
CA ALA A 13 -16.26 5.46 0.78
C ALA A 13 -16.77 6.09 -0.50
N ARG A 14 -17.44 7.24 -0.39
CA ARG A 14 -17.95 7.96 -1.55
C ARG A 14 -16.81 8.47 -2.42
N ALA A 15 -15.81 9.08 -1.82
CA ALA A 15 -14.64 9.58 -2.54
C ALA A 15 -13.92 8.45 -3.28
N TRP A 16 -13.83 7.29 -2.67
CA TRP A 16 -13.24 6.12 -3.29
C TRP A 16 -14.00 5.68 -4.54
N ARG A 17 -15.33 5.66 -4.46
CA ARG A 17 -16.16 5.21 -5.58
C ARG A 17 -16.06 6.12 -6.80
N VAL A 18 -15.89 7.43 -6.58
CA VAL A 18 -15.79 8.37 -7.69
C VAL A 18 -14.36 8.58 -8.17
N ALA A 19 -13.38 8.02 -7.46
CA ALA A 19 -11.99 8.12 -7.88
C ALA A 19 -11.74 7.30 -9.14
N SER A 20 -10.75 7.72 -9.95
CA SER A 20 -10.38 6.96 -11.14
C SER A 20 -9.81 5.61 -10.75
N GLU A 21 -9.85 4.65 -11.69
CA GLU A 21 -9.29 3.33 -11.46
C GLU A 21 -7.79 3.39 -11.12
N ASN A 22 -7.06 4.24 -11.83
CA ASN A 22 -5.63 4.43 -11.57
C ASN A 22 -5.40 4.96 -10.15
N LYS A 23 -6.21 5.93 -9.74
CA LYS A 23 -6.09 6.50 -8.40
C LYS A 23 -6.38 5.46 -7.33
N ARG A 24 -7.42 4.65 -7.54
CA ARG A 24 -7.75 3.58 -6.59
C ARG A 24 -6.64 2.54 -6.48
N LYS A 25 -6.02 2.16 -7.61
CA LYS A 25 -4.89 1.23 -7.60
C LYS A 25 -3.70 1.81 -6.84
N GLN A 26 -3.39 3.07 -7.09
CA GLN A 26 -2.29 3.75 -6.41
C GLN A 26 -2.53 3.80 -4.90
N LEU A 27 -3.72 4.22 -4.49
CA LEU A 27 -4.06 4.31 -3.07
C LEU A 27 -4.07 2.94 -2.40
N GLY A 28 -4.58 1.92 -3.09
CA GLY A 28 -4.57 0.56 -2.57
C GLY A 28 -3.16 0.06 -2.32
N ASN A 29 -2.23 0.35 -3.22
CA ASN A 29 -0.83 -0.01 -3.05
C ASN A 29 -0.20 0.73 -1.86
N GLU A 30 -0.47 2.03 -1.74
CA GLU A 30 0.04 2.82 -0.62
C GLU A 30 -0.47 2.29 0.73
N VAL A 31 -1.76 1.96 0.79
CA VAL A 31 -2.35 1.40 2.01
C VAL A 31 -1.71 0.06 2.35
N SER A 32 -1.52 -0.80 1.35
CA SER A 32 -0.88 -2.10 1.55
C SER A 32 0.52 -1.94 2.12
N ILE A 33 1.30 -0.99 1.60
CA ILE A 33 2.65 -0.72 2.08
C ILE A 33 2.63 -0.25 3.54
N ARG A 34 1.72 0.66 3.87
CA ARG A 34 1.61 1.18 5.23
C ARG A 34 1.21 0.10 6.22
N ILE A 35 0.26 -0.74 5.84
CA ILE A 35 -0.18 -1.85 6.70
C ILE A 35 0.98 -2.83 6.93
N GLY A 36 1.70 -3.19 5.88
CA GLY A 36 2.83 -4.08 5.99
C GLY A 36 3.93 -3.51 6.86
N LYS A 37 4.25 -2.23 6.64
CA LYS A 37 5.26 -1.55 7.45
C LYS A 37 4.90 -1.58 8.94
N GLU A 38 3.64 -1.32 9.25
CA GLU A 38 3.19 -1.22 10.64
C GLU A 38 3.09 -2.58 11.32
N LEU A 39 2.57 -3.57 10.61
CA LEU A 39 2.30 -4.88 11.21
C LEU A 39 3.49 -5.83 11.19
N LEU A 40 4.40 -5.68 10.22
CA LEU A 40 5.52 -6.59 10.06
C LEU A 40 6.83 -6.07 10.64
N LYS A 41 6.85 -4.88 11.17
CA LYS A 41 8.07 -4.27 11.70
C LYS A 41 8.65 -5.01 12.92
N GLY A 42 7.83 -5.86 13.57
CA GLY A 42 8.29 -6.67 14.68
C GLY A 42 9.02 -7.96 14.27
N SER A 43 9.03 -8.30 12.98
CA SER A 43 9.67 -9.51 12.47
C SER A 43 10.54 -9.14 11.28
N THR A 44 11.85 -9.23 11.48
CA THR A 44 12.81 -8.85 10.44
C THR A 44 12.66 -9.69 9.17
N GLU A 45 12.47 -10.99 9.31
CA GLU A 45 12.33 -11.88 8.16
C GLU A 45 11.09 -11.57 7.34
N GLU A 46 9.96 -11.42 8.01
CA GLU A 46 8.70 -11.09 7.33
C GLU A 46 8.76 -9.71 6.68
N TYR A 47 9.37 -8.75 7.36
CA TYR A 47 9.52 -7.41 6.83
C TYR A 47 10.38 -7.39 5.57
N LEU A 48 11.49 -8.13 5.58
CA LEU A 48 12.36 -8.21 4.41
C LEU A 48 11.68 -8.90 3.24
N ALA A 49 10.92 -9.96 3.50
CA ALA A 49 10.15 -10.63 2.46
C ALA A 49 9.09 -9.69 1.87
N PHE A 50 8.46 -8.89 2.72
CA PHE A 50 7.48 -7.90 2.29
C PHE A 50 8.11 -6.85 1.38
N ILE A 51 9.28 -6.32 1.76
CA ILE A 51 10.00 -5.33 0.96
C ILE A 51 10.40 -5.92 -0.41
N ASP A 52 10.83 -7.15 -0.43
CA ASP A 52 11.20 -7.84 -1.68
C ASP A 52 9.99 -7.95 -2.62
N GLN A 53 8.84 -8.35 -2.09
CA GLN A 53 7.60 -8.39 -2.86
C GLN A 53 7.19 -7.03 -3.39
N LEU A 54 7.38 -5.98 -2.59
CA LEU A 54 7.07 -4.63 -3.00
C LEU A 54 7.86 -4.21 -4.22
N GLN A 55 9.15 -4.57 -4.28
CA GLN A 55 9.98 -4.21 -5.41
C GLN A 55 9.46 -4.83 -6.70
N HIS A 56 8.99 -6.06 -6.66
CA HIS A 56 8.35 -6.71 -7.80
C HIS A 56 7.05 -6.03 -8.19
N THR A 57 6.22 -5.75 -7.21
CA THR A 57 4.92 -5.12 -7.43
C THR A 57 5.05 -3.72 -8.02
N MET A 58 6.08 -2.98 -7.60
CA MET A 58 6.34 -1.64 -8.11
C MET A 58 6.55 -1.63 -9.61
N LYS A 59 7.32 -2.58 -10.13
CA LYS A 59 7.58 -2.66 -11.56
C LYS A 59 6.30 -2.94 -12.34
N GLU A 60 5.45 -3.81 -11.79
CA GLU A 60 4.21 -4.19 -12.46
C GLU A 60 3.14 -3.11 -12.41
N ARG A 61 3.11 -2.32 -11.33
CA ARG A 61 2.03 -1.36 -11.09
C ARG A 61 2.42 0.10 -11.28
N GLY A 62 3.65 0.35 -11.69
CA GLY A 62 4.10 1.70 -12.00
C GLY A 62 4.35 2.60 -10.81
N LEU A 63 4.53 2.03 -9.62
CA LEU A 63 4.91 2.82 -8.47
C LEU A 63 6.36 3.29 -8.61
N THR A 64 6.63 4.54 -8.27
CA THR A 64 7.97 5.08 -8.34
C THR A 64 8.72 4.85 -7.04
N GLN A 65 10.05 4.83 -7.13
CA GLN A 65 10.90 4.71 -5.96
C GLN A 65 10.68 5.90 -5.00
N GLU A 66 10.37 7.07 -5.55
CA GLU A 66 10.08 8.24 -4.74
C GLU A 66 8.85 8.06 -3.85
N ILE A 67 7.79 7.52 -4.41
CA ILE A 67 6.56 7.26 -3.65
C ILE A 67 6.85 6.25 -2.55
N LEU A 68 7.56 5.19 -2.86
CA LEU A 68 7.93 4.17 -1.87
C LEU A 68 8.78 4.76 -0.75
N ASN A 69 9.78 5.57 -1.09
CA ASN A 69 10.64 6.20 -0.10
C ASN A 69 9.87 7.13 0.82
N GLU A 70 8.92 7.90 0.26
CA GLU A 70 8.07 8.77 1.05
C GLU A 70 7.26 7.99 2.08
N ILE A 71 6.63 6.90 1.65
CA ILE A 71 5.80 6.09 2.53
C ILE A 71 6.65 5.42 3.62
N LEU A 72 7.80 4.87 3.24
CA LEU A 72 8.65 4.17 4.19
C LEU A 72 9.37 5.09 5.16
N SER A 73 9.57 6.35 4.81
CA SER A 73 10.22 7.32 5.69
C SER A 73 9.26 7.98 6.67
N GLU A 74 7.97 7.85 6.47
CA GLU A 74 6.97 8.36 7.41
C GLU A 74 6.89 7.47 8.65
N ASP A 75 6.86 8.09 9.80
CA ASP A 75 6.69 7.38 11.07
C ASP A 75 5.32 7.60 11.66
#